data_3372ccc3b4f9b2556cd0647cb9dd31d4
#
_entry.id   3372ccc3b4f9b2556cd0647cb9dd31d4
#
_cell.length_a   1.000
_cell.length_b   1.000
_cell.length_c   1.000
_cell.angle_alpha   90.00
_cell.angle_beta   90.00
_cell.angle_gamma   90.00
#
_symmetry.space_group_name_H-M   'P 1'
#
loop_
_entity.id
_entity.type
_entity.pdbx_description
1 polymer ?
#
loop_
_entity_poly.entity_id
_entity_poly.type
_entity_poly.pdbx_seq_one_letter_code
_entity_poly.pdbx_strand_id
1 'polypeptide(L)'
;MSERPTALVTGASRGVGAAIARALAPTHDLVLGGRDPEALAEVVSGLPGARPWPVELTAVTEADVAGVDRLDVLVHSAGVVTLGRVEETPAEVWRRTMEVNVIAVAELTRLLLPALRAARGHVVLINSGAGQRANPNWVSYAASKHALRAFADGLRLEEPELRVTTIYPGRIATDMQRELRAVEGGPYQPENYLDPDSVARVALTALTASPDAHITEITVRPAAGPLN
;
A
#
# COMPACT_ATOMS: atom_id res chain seq x y z
N MET A 1 -28.66 7.59 -11.62
CA MET A 1 -27.25 7.87 -11.93
C MET A 1 -26.46 6.82 -11.14
N SER A 2 -25.63 6.01 -11.79
CA SER A 2 -24.76 5.08 -11.07
C SER A 2 -23.78 5.91 -10.23
N GLU A 3 -23.76 5.71 -8.92
CA GLU A 3 -22.73 6.30 -8.05
C GLU A 3 -21.37 5.80 -8.53
N ARG A 4 -20.37 6.69 -8.56
CA ARG A 4 -19.00 6.31 -8.86
C ARG A 4 -18.50 5.36 -7.76
N PRO A 5 -17.75 4.30 -8.09
CA PRO A 5 -17.16 3.44 -7.09
C PRO A 5 -16.20 4.23 -6.18
N THR A 6 -16.13 3.86 -4.92
CA THR A 6 -15.29 4.53 -3.93
C THR A 6 -14.00 3.74 -3.68
N ALA A 7 -12.87 4.44 -3.70
CA ALA A 7 -11.56 3.87 -3.34
C ALA A 7 -10.93 4.61 -2.16
N LEU A 8 -10.45 3.86 -1.16
CA LEU A 8 -9.64 4.37 -0.06
C LEU A 8 -8.18 3.96 -0.29
N VAL A 9 -7.27 4.94 -0.28
CA VAL A 9 -5.83 4.72 -0.48
C VAL A 9 -5.07 5.23 0.73
N THR A 10 -4.37 4.36 1.45
CA THR A 10 -3.49 4.76 2.55
C THR A 10 -2.09 5.13 2.06
N GLY A 11 -1.38 6.02 2.77
CA GLY A 11 -0.08 6.52 2.36
C GLY A 11 -0.15 7.33 1.06
N ALA A 12 -1.26 8.04 0.83
CA ALA A 12 -1.58 8.71 -0.42
C ALA A 12 -0.93 10.09 -0.57
N SER A 13 -0.25 10.61 0.44
CA SER A 13 0.38 11.94 0.39
C SER A 13 1.59 12.02 -0.56
N ARG A 14 2.20 10.90 -0.93
CA ARG A 14 3.37 10.84 -1.82
C ARG A 14 3.61 9.45 -2.43
N GLY A 15 4.58 9.35 -3.33
CA GLY A 15 5.08 8.08 -3.86
C GLY A 15 4.01 7.21 -4.52
N VAL A 16 4.02 5.92 -4.21
CA VAL A 16 3.14 4.92 -4.83
C VAL A 16 1.67 5.18 -4.53
N GLY A 17 1.33 5.55 -3.27
CA GLY A 17 -0.06 5.84 -2.90
C GLY A 17 -0.65 7.01 -3.68
N ALA A 18 0.11 8.11 -3.83
CA ALA A 18 -0.29 9.25 -4.64
C ALA A 18 -0.41 8.89 -6.14
N ALA A 19 0.50 8.05 -6.66
CA ALA A 19 0.44 7.57 -8.04
C ALA A 19 -0.82 6.71 -8.30
N ILE A 20 -1.15 5.80 -7.37
CA ILE A 20 -2.37 4.99 -7.45
C ILE A 20 -3.62 5.88 -7.35
N ALA A 21 -3.63 6.87 -6.46
CA ALA A 21 -4.74 7.82 -6.37
C ALA A 21 -4.97 8.55 -7.69
N ARG A 22 -3.91 9.06 -8.35
CA ARG A 22 -4.00 9.67 -9.69
C ARG A 22 -4.55 8.71 -10.74
N ALA A 23 -4.11 7.46 -10.72
CA ALA A 23 -4.57 6.45 -11.69
C ALA A 23 -6.05 6.09 -11.50
N LEU A 24 -6.58 6.13 -10.27
CA LEU A 24 -7.97 5.82 -9.94
C LEU A 24 -8.92 7.02 -10.10
N ALA A 25 -8.43 8.27 -10.01
CA ALA A 25 -9.24 9.48 -10.04
C ALA A 25 -10.21 9.60 -11.25
N PRO A 26 -9.88 9.12 -12.46
CA PRO A 26 -10.82 9.18 -13.59
C PRO A 26 -12.10 8.36 -13.39
N THR A 27 -12.05 7.31 -12.57
CA THR A 27 -13.13 6.31 -12.44
C THR A 27 -13.72 6.18 -11.03
N HIS A 28 -13.02 6.65 -9.99
CA HIS A 28 -13.42 6.48 -8.59
C HIS A 28 -13.53 7.81 -7.86
N ASP A 29 -14.40 7.86 -6.87
CA ASP A 29 -14.33 8.83 -5.79
C ASP A 29 -13.30 8.37 -4.77
N LEU A 30 -12.44 9.28 -4.31
CA LEU A 30 -11.25 8.91 -3.56
C LEU A 30 -11.27 9.40 -2.12
N VAL A 31 -10.89 8.52 -1.19
CA VAL A 31 -10.54 8.83 0.19
C VAL A 31 -9.04 8.64 0.36
N LEU A 32 -8.30 9.72 0.56
CA LEU A 32 -6.84 9.71 0.57
C LEU A 32 -6.31 9.82 2.00
N GLY A 33 -5.81 8.69 2.52
CA GLY A 33 -5.30 8.58 3.89
C GLY A 33 -3.81 8.90 4.01
N GLY A 34 -3.47 9.66 5.04
CA GLY A 34 -2.09 9.99 5.39
C GLY A 34 -2.00 10.83 6.65
N ARG A 35 -0.79 10.99 7.20
CA ARG A 35 -0.56 11.71 8.46
C ARG A 35 -0.43 13.21 8.31
N ASP A 36 0.03 13.66 7.15
CA ASP A 36 0.31 15.05 6.83
C ASP A 36 -0.87 15.66 6.06
N PRO A 37 -1.68 16.52 6.70
CA PRO A 37 -2.85 17.12 6.08
C PRO A 37 -2.50 18.04 4.90
N GLU A 38 -1.37 18.75 4.97
CA GLU A 38 -0.95 19.69 3.92
C GLU A 38 -0.53 18.91 2.66
N ALA A 39 0.31 17.90 2.83
CA ALA A 39 0.71 17.03 1.73
C ALA A 39 -0.48 16.25 1.12
N LEU A 40 -1.49 15.88 1.92
CA LEU A 40 -2.73 15.29 1.40
C LEU A 40 -3.55 16.33 0.61
N ALA A 41 -3.68 17.54 1.12
CA ALA A 41 -4.42 18.61 0.45
C ALA A 41 -3.81 18.96 -0.91
N GLU A 42 -2.49 18.96 -1.03
CA GLU A 42 -1.77 19.14 -2.30
C GLU A 42 -2.17 18.06 -3.33
N VAL A 43 -2.16 16.78 -2.93
CA VAL A 43 -2.57 15.69 -3.82
C VAL A 43 -4.04 15.79 -4.20
N VAL A 44 -4.92 16.04 -3.22
CA VAL A 44 -6.37 16.15 -3.42
C VAL A 44 -6.73 17.28 -4.37
N SER A 45 -6.02 18.43 -4.30
CA SER A 45 -6.33 19.62 -5.11
C SER A 45 -6.29 19.34 -6.63
N GLY A 46 -5.50 18.38 -7.05
CA GLY A 46 -5.39 17.95 -8.45
C GLY A 46 -6.32 16.82 -8.87
N LEU A 47 -7.18 16.30 -7.96
CA LEU A 47 -7.95 15.08 -8.18
C LEU A 47 -9.45 15.30 -7.94
N PRO A 48 -10.27 15.48 -9.00
CA PRO A 48 -11.72 15.60 -8.85
C PRO A 48 -12.33 14.38 -8.14
N GLY A 49 -13.22 14.63 -7.18
CA GLY A 49 -13.88 13.57 -6.39
C GLY A 49 -12.99 12.99 -5.28
N ALA A 50 -11.80 13.56 -5.04
CA ALA A 50 -10.95 13.16 -3.93
C ALA A 50 -11.23 14.00 -2.67
N ARG A 51 -11.16 13.34 -1.51
CA ARG A 51 -11.20 13.99 -0.20
C ARG A 51 -10.03 13.52 0.68
N PRO A 52 -9.43 14.41 1.46
CA PRO A 52 -8.37 14.02 2.39
C PRO A 52 -8.98 13.26 3.59
N TRP A 53 -8.20 12.34 4.10
CA TRP A 53 -8.47 11.63 5.34
C TRP A 53 -7.19 11.63 6.21
N PRO A 54 -6.96 12.73 6.94
CA PRO A 54 -5.84 12.80 7.87
C PRO A 54 -6.01 11.77 8.98
N VAL A 55 -5.11 10.80 9.05
CA VAL A 55 -5.21 9.66 9.97
C VAL A 55 -3.84 9.13 10.38
N GLU A 56 -3.69 8.80 11.67
CA GLU A 56 -2.61 7.94 12.15
C GLU A 56 -3.12 6.50 12.17
N LEU A 57 -2.68 5.70 11.19
CA LEU A 57 -3.19 4.35 10.97
C LEU A 57 -2.98 3.40 12.16
N THR A 58 -1.96 3.65 12.99
CA THR A 58 -1.70 2.85 14.21
C THR A 58 -2.62 3.18 15.38
N ALA A 59 -3.50 4.17 15.20
CA ALA A 59 -4.49 4.58 16.18
C ALA A 59 -5.90 4.64 15.56
N VAL A 60 -6.11 4.04 14.39
CA VAL A 60 -7.40 4.05 13.69
C VAL A 60 -8.49 3.34 14.51
N THR A 61 -9.68 3.92 14.54
CA THR A 61 -10.84 3.44 15.29
C THR A 61 -12.09 3.36 14.41
N GLU A 62 -13.18 2.81 14.94
CA GLU A 62 -14.47 2.79 14.26
C GLU A 62 -14.98 4.20 13.91
N ALA A 63 -14.68 5.20 14.73
CA ALA A 63 -15.07 6.58 14.46
C ALA A 63 -14.42 7.16 13.20
N ASP A 64 -13.20 6.74 12.88
CA ASP A 64 -12.44 7.21 11.72
C ASP A 64 -12.99 6.68 10.39
N VAL A 65 -13.74 5.58 10.43
CA VAL A 65 -14.38 4.95 9.27
C VAL A 65 -15.90 5.05 9.28
N ALA A 66 -16.45 5.79 10.24
CA ALA A 66 -17.90 5.98 10.37
C ALA A 66 -18.49 6.58 9.09
N GLY A 67 -19.64 6.02 8.62
CA GLY A 67 -20.30 6.46 7.39
C GLY A 67 -19.67 5.92 6.09
N VAL A 68 -18.70 5.02 6.18
CA VAL A 68 -18.24 4.24 5.03
C VAL A 68 -19.07 2.97 4.93
N ASP A 69 -20.24 3.07 4.32
CA ASP A 69 -21.19 1.93 4.22
C ASP A 69 -20.90 1.03 3.01
N ARG A 70 -20.14 1.54 2.03
CA ARG A 70 -19.73 0.82 0.82
C ARG A 70 -18.31 1.23 0.42
N LEU A 71 -17.44 0.25 0.14
CA LEU A 71 -16.08 0.49 -0.32
C LEU A 71 -15.71 -0.50 -1.42
N ASP A 72 -15.51 0.01 -2.63
CA ASP A 72 -15.21 -0.81 -3.80
C ASP A 72 -13.72 -1.18 -3.89
N VAL A 73 -12.83 -0.28 -3.44
CA VAL A 73 -11.37 -0.52 -3.44
C VAL A 73 -10.72 -0.04 -2.15
N LEU A 74 -9.93 -0.90 -1.51
CA LEU A 74 -9.05 -0.55 -0.40
C LEU A 74 -7.59 -0.79 -0.81
N VAL A 75 -6.77 0.27 -0.85
CA VAL A 75 -5.34 0.16 -1.17
C VAL A 75 -4.50 0.44 0.07
N HIS A 76 -3.84 -0.59 0.58
CA HIS A 76 -2.83 -0.47 1.61
C HIS A 76 -1.46 -0.14 0.99
N SER A 77 -1.12 1.16 0.94
CA SER A 77 0.16 1.65 0.42
C SER A 77 1.04 2.32 1.49
N ALA A 78 0.49 2.61 2.67
CA ALA A 78 1.27 3.09 3.79
C ALA A 78 2.26 2.03 4.28
N GLY A 79 3.45 2.46 4.65
CA GLY A 79 4.46 1.56 5.22
C GLY A 79 5.70 2.30 5.67
N VAL A 80 6.49 1.64 6.51
CA VAL A 80 7.77 2.13 6.99
C VAL A 80 8.85 1.07 6.78
N VAL A 81 10.09 1.51 6.66
CA VAL A 81 11.26 0.67 6.56
C VAL A 81 12.39 1.27 7.38
N THR A 82 13.09 0.44 8.12
CA THR A 82 14.33 0.78 8.82
C THR A 82 15.33 -0.31 8.53
N LEU A 83 16.52 0.08 8.07
CA LEU A 83 17.62 -0.83 7.80
C LEU A 83 18.46 -1.01 9.06
N GLY A 84 18.98 -2.21 9.25
CA GLY A 84 19.90 -2.53 10.34
C GLY A 84 20.16 -4.03 10.42
N ARG A 85 21.35 -4.38 10.93
CA ARG A 85 21.68 -5.75 11.30
C ARG A 85 20.81 -6.17 12.51
N VAL A 86 20.56 -7.46 12.67
CA VAL A 86 19.74 -7.96 13.79
C VAL A 86 20.29 -7.51 15.13
N GLU A 87 21.62 -7.55 15.32
CA GLU A 87 22.30 -7.15 16.54
C GLU A 87 22.21 -5.65 16.87
N GLU A 88 21.94 -4.81 15.85
CA GLU A 88 21.87 -3.35 15.94
C GLU A 88 20.42 -2.83 15.94
N THR A 89 19.46 -3.70 15.70
CA THR A 89 18.04 -3.32 15.55
C THR A 89 17.29 -3.51 16.87
N PRO A 90 17.02 -2.42 17.63
CA PRO A 90 16.34 -2.52 18.91
C PRO A 90 14.86 -2.91 18.74
N ALA A 91 14.26 -3.43 19.82
CA ALA A 91 12.89 -3.93 19.82
C ALA A 91 11.85 -2.88 19.38
N GLU A 92 12.10 -1.59 19.63
CA GLU A 92 11.23 -0.49 19.20
C GLU A 92 11.09 -0.41 17.67
N VAL A 93 12.17 -0.63 16.93
CA VAL A 93 12.16 -0.65 15.46
C VAL A 93 11.31 -1.83 14.97
N TRP A 94 11.45 -3.00 15.60
CA TRP A 94 10.61 -4.16 15.28
C TRP A 94 9.14 -3.87 15.55
N ARG A 95 8.81 -3.37 16.76
CA ARG A 95 7.44 -3.02 17.12
C ARG A 95 6.84 -2.01 16.15
N ARG A 96 7.55 -0.90 15.87
CA ARG A 96 7.06 0.14 14.94
C ARG A 96 6.86 -0.41 13.54
N THR A 97 7.78 -1.26 13.06
CA THR A 97 7.68 -1.84 11.72
C THR A 97 6.47 -2.79 11.61
N MET A 98 6.26 -3.65 12.61
CA MET A 98 5.10 -4.54 12.64
C MET A 98 3.80 -3.76 12.84
N GLU A 99 3.79 -2.77 13.69
CA GLU A 99 2.63 -1.93 13.98
C GLU A 99 2.09 -1.28 12.72
N VAL A 100 2.96 -0.60 11.95
CA VAL A 100 2.54 0.12 10.74
C VAL A 100 2.26 -0.83 9.58
N ASN A 101 3.16 -1.79 9.33
CA ASN A 101 3.13 -2.58 8.10
C ASN A 101 2.17 -3.78 8.18
N VAL A 102 1.72 -4.18 9.38
CA VAL A 102 0.91 -5.38 9.59
C VAL A 102 -0.32 -5.08 10.43
N ILE A 103 -0.15 -4.63 11.69
CA ILE A 103 -1.26 -4.49 12.64
C ILE A 103 -2.23 -3.42 12.15
N ALA A 104 -1.74 -2.25 11.75
CA ALA A 104 -2.59 -1.17 11.22
C ALA A 104 -3.31 -1.58 9.92
N VAL A 105 -2.67 -2.39 9.07
CA VAL A 105 -3.32 -2.95 7.87
C VAL A 105 -4.45 -3.90 8.24
N ALA A 106 -4.19 -4.82 9.17
CA ALA A 106 -5.18 -5.77 9.63
C ALA A 106 -6.38 -5.07 10.31
N GLU A 107 -6.10 -4.09 11.17
CA GLU A 107 -7.14 -3.36 11.89
C GLU A 107 -8.00 -2.50 10.96
N LEU A 108 -7.39 -1.73 10.06
CA LEU A 108 -8.16 -0.96 9.07
C LEU A 108 -8.98 -1.87 8.16
N THR A 109 -8.43 -3.02 7.74
CA THR A 109 -9.20 -4.00 6.97
C THR A 109 -10.39 -4.51 7.77
N ARG A 110 -10.19 -4.91 9.03
CA ARG A 110 -11.24 -5.38 9.94
C ARG A 110 -12.39 -4.36 10.07
N LEU A 111 -12.05 -3.10 10.28
CA LEU A 111 -13.02 -2.02 10.41
C LEU A 111 -13.82 -1.78 9.13
N LEU A 112 -13.19 -1.96 7.97
CA LEU A 112 -13.81 -1.72 6.66
C LEU A 112 -14.42 -3.00 6.03
N LEU A 113 -14.29 -4.18 6.64
CA LEU A 113 -14.86 -5.42 6.11
C LEU A 113 -16.37 -5.33 5.81
N PRO A 114 -17.22 -4.74 6.65
CA PRO A 114 -18.63 -4.59 6.31
C PRO A 114 -18.87 -3.84 5.00
N ALA A 115 -18.15 -2.72 4.80
CA ALA A 115 -18.25 -1.90 3.60
C ALA A 115 -17.67 -2.59 2.36
N LEU A 116 -16.57 -3.32 2.52
CA LEU A 116 -15.96 -4.13 1.46
C LEU A 116 -16.88 -5.26 1.02
N ARG A 117 -17.49 -5.98 1.97
CA ARG A 117 -18.48 -7.04 1.67
C ARG A 117 -19.71 -6.48 0.93
N ALA A 118 -20.22 -5.32 1.34
CA ALA A 118 -21.34 -4.66 0.66
C ALA A 118 -21.06 -4.32 -0.80
N ALA A 119 -19.79 -4.08 -1.15
CA ALA A 119 -19.36 -3.78 -2.50
C ALA A 119 -18.87 -5.00 -3.28
N ARG A 120 -18.62 -6.17 -2.65
CA ARG A 120 -17.76 -7.24 -3.16
C ARG A 120 -16.42 -6.65 -3.62
N GLY A 121 -15.82 -5.85 -2.75
CA GLY A 121 -14.71 -4.96 -3.04
C GLY A 121 -13.40 -5.67 -3.33
N HIS A 122 -12.39 -4.86 -3.62
CA HIS A 122 -11.04 -5.32 -3.93
C HIS A 122 -10.01 -4.71 -2.97
N VAL A 123 -9.30 -5.54 -2.23
CA VAL A 123 -8.20 -5.12 -1.36
C VAL A 123 -6.88 -5.27 -2.11
N VAL A 124 -6.11 -4.20 -2.22
CA VAL A 124 -4.78 -4.18 -2.84
C VAL A 124 -3.72 -3.88 -1.77
N LEU A 125 -2.75 -4.78 -1.63
CA LEU A 125 -1.66 -4.63 -0.67
C LEU A 125 -0.37 -4.34 -1.42
N ILE A 126 0.21 -3.16 -1.16
CA ILE A 126 1.54 -2.82 -1.67
C ILE A 126 2.57 -3.45 -0.72
N ASN A 127 3.04 -4.62 -1.13
CA ASN A 127 4.06 -5.37 -0.42
C ASN A 127 5.46 -4.91 -0.88
N SER A 128 6.40 -5.81 -1.04
CA SER A 128 7.78 -5.60 -1.49
C SER A 128 8.40 -6.92 -1.94
N GLY A 129 9.44 -6.86 -2.75
CA GLY A 129 10.31 -8.02 -2.94
C GLY A 129 10.86 -8.59 -1.63
N ALA A 130 10.99 -7.77 -0.59
CA ALA A 130 11.36 -8.21 0.76
C ALA A 130 10.31 -9.12 1.42
N GLY A 131 9.07 -9.14 0.96
CA GLY A 131 8.04 -10.10 1.38
C GLY A 131 8.13 -11.47 0.71
N GLN A 132 9.04 -11.62 -0.27
CA GLN A 132 9.33 -12.88 -0.96
C GLN A 132 10.72 -13.41 -0.60
N ARG A 133 11.68 -12.52 -0.33
CA ARG A 133 13.06 -12.84 0.01
C ARG A 133 13.65 -11.80 0.96
N ALA A 134 14.23 -12.25 2.06
CA ALA A 134 14.98 -11.38 2.97
C ALA A 134 16.39 -11.13 2.45
N ASN A 135 16.90 -9.92 2.71
CA ASN A 135 18.28 -9.51 2.43
C ASN A 135 18.97 -9.08 3.73
N PRO A 136 20.31 -9.12 3.81
CA PRO A 136 21.05 -8.54 4.92
C PRO A 136 20.63 -7.10 5.19
N ASN A 137 20.57 -6.71 6.46
CA ASN A 137 20.13 -5.40 6.96
C ASN A 137 18.63 -5.06 6.78
N TRP A 138 17.84 -5.95 6.20
CA TRP A 138 16.42 -5.72 5.91
C TRP A 138 15.48 -6.57 6.77
N VAL A 139 15.99 -7.25 7.82
CA VAL A 139 15.30 -8.37 8.45
C VAL A 139 13.98 -7.96 9.10
N SER A 140 13.93 -6.85 9.85
CA SER A 140 12.68 -6.35 10.47
C SER A 140 11.62 -6.02 9.44
N TYR A 141 12.02 -5.33 8.37
CA TYR A 141 11.13 -5.00 7.26
C TYR A 141 10.67 -6.25 6.50
N ALA A 142 11.61 -7.15 6.14
CA ALA A 142 11.28 -8.40 5.45
C ALA A 142 10.31 -9.25 6.27
N ALA A 143 10.51 -9.37 7.59
CA ALA A 143 9.59 -10.08 8.47
C ALA A 143 8.18 -9.49 8.41
N SER A 144 8.03 -8.15 8.46
CA SER A 144 6.73 -7.50 8.35
C SER A 144 6.07 -7.74 6.99
N LYS A 145 6.85 -7.75 5.90
CA LYS A 145 6.32 -7.97 4.55
C LYS A 145 5.98 -9.43 4.27
N HIS A 146 6.66 -10.39 4.91
CA HIS A 146 6.24 -11.80 4.92
C HIS A 146 4.95 -11.99 5.74
N ALA A 147 4.83 -11.34 6.90
CA ALA A 147 3.59 -11.34 7.68
C ALA A 147 2.42 -10.75 6.89
N LEU A 148 2.64 -9.65 6.16
CA LEU A 148 1.63 -9.05 5.28
C LEU A 148 1.20 -9.99 4.15
N ARG A 149 2.11 -10.83 3.63
CA ARG A 149 1.78 -11.89 2.67
C ARG A 149 0.85 -12.92 3.29
N ALA A 150 1.21 -13.43 4.47
CA ALA A 150 0.38 -14.40 5.19
C ALA A 150 -1.01 -13.83 5.52
N PHE A 151 -1.10 -12.54 5.90
CA PHE A 151 -2.37 -11.85 6.08
C PHE A 151 -3.21 -11.83 4.79
N ALA A 152 -2.62 -11.51 3.65
CA ALA A 152 -3.31 -11.51 2.36
C ALA A 152 -3.83 -12.91 1.98
N ASP A 153 -3.03 -13.95 2.23
CA ASP A 153 -3.40 -15.34 1.96
C ASP A 153 -4.59 -15.76 2.84
N GLY A 154 -4.55 -15.44 4.14
CA GLY A 154 -5.64 -15.69 5.08
C GLY A 154 -6.92 -14.95 4.68
N LEU A 155 -6.81 -13.65 4.38
CA LEU A 155 -7.96 -12.84 3.99
C LEU A 155 -8.66 -13.37 2.73
N ARG A 156 -7.92 -13.89 1.73
CA ARG A 156 -8.52 -14.52 0.53
C ARG A 156 -9.34 -15.77 0.86
N LEU A 157 -8.90 -16.53 1.87
CA LEU A 157 -9.59 -17.75 2.28
C LEU A 157 -10.83 -17.47 3.15
N GLU A 158 -10.75 -16.43 4.00
CA GLU A 158 -11.84 -16.03 4.89
C GLU A 158 -12.93 -15.24 4.18
N GLU A 159 -12.56 -14.48 3.11
CA GLU A 159 -13.45 -13.56 2.38
C GLU A 159 -13.50 -13.93 0.89
N PRO A 160 -14.10 -15.06 0.50
CA PRO A 160 -14.10 -15.54 -0.89
C PRO A 160 -14.86 -14.64 -1.87
N GLU A 161 -15.71 -13.74 -1.38
CA GLU A 161 -16.41 -12.75 -2.21
C GLU A 161 -15.58 -11.49 -2.50
N LEU A 162 -14.50 -11.28 -1.76
CA LEU A 162 -13.56 -10.17 -2.00
C LEU A 162 -12.45 -10.59 -2.95
N ARG A 163 -11.97 -9.65 -3.74
CA ARG A 163 -10.69 -9.81 -4.43
C ARG A 163 -9.57 -9.26 -3.56
N VAL A 164 -8.48 -9.98 -3.44
CA VAL A 164 -7.31 -9.55 -2.67
C VAL A 164 -6.06 -9.73 -3.51
N THR A 165 -5.44 -8.63 -3.92
CA THR A 165 -4.21 -8.62 -4.72
C THR A 165 -3.02 -8.13 -3.91
N THR A 166 -1.93 -8.87 -3.94
CA THR A 166 -0.65 -8.45 -3.37
C THR A 166 0.33 -8.09 -4.49
N ILE A 167 0.85 -6.86 -4.44
CA ILE A 167 1.87 -6.40 -5.41
C ILE A 167 3.22 -6.39 -4.71
N TYR A 168 4.23 -7.01 -5.33
CA TYR A 168 5.61 -7.09 -4.86
C TYR A 168 6.53 -6.27 -5.76
N PRO A 169 6.59 -4.95 -5.59
CA PRO A 169 7.51 -4.13 -6.37
C PRO A 169 8.97 -4.35 -5.93
N GLY A 170 9.87 -4.15 -6.88
CA GLY A 170 11.27 -3.90 -6.59
C GLY A 170 11.50 -2.50 -6.02
N ARG A 171 12.73 -1.96 -6.14
CA ARG A 171 13.02 -0.60 -5.72
C ARG A 171 12.25 0.41 -6.57
N ILE A 172 11.68 1.42 -5.94
CA ILE A 172 10.83 2.44 -6.58
C ILE A 172 11.48 3.81 -6.37
N ALA A 173 11.47 4.66 -7.39
CA ALA A 173 12.00 6.02 -7.35
C ALA A 173 11.13 6.93 -6.46
N THR A 174 11.36 6.89 -5.15
CA THR A 174 10.64 7.64 -4.11
C THR A 174 11.61 8.27 -3.13
N ASP A 175 11.13 9.22 -2.30
CA ASP A 175 11.93 9.79 -1.21
C ASP A 175 12.38 8.72 -0.21
N MET A 176 11.51 7.77 0.13
CA MET A 176 11.88 6.61 0.94
C MET A 176 13.10 5.87 0.36
N GLN A 177 13.13 5.65 -0.95
CA GLN A 177 14.27 5.00 -1.60
C GLN A 177 15.53 5.87 -1.57
N ARG A 178 15.39 7.20 -1.66
CA ARG A 178 16.51 8.14 -1.54
C ARG A 178 17.11 8.07 -0.12
N GLU A 179 16.26 8.08 0.90
CA GLU A 179 16.67 7.93 2.29
C GLU A 179 17.38 6.59 2.54
N LEU A 180 16.84 5.49 2.00
CA LEU A 180 17.45 4.17 2.08
C LEU A 180 18.84 4.13 1.44
N ARG A 181 18.99 4.73 0.26
CA ARG A 181 20.31 4.79 -0.42
C ARG A 181 21.36 5.57 0.37
N ALA A 182 20.94 6.62 1.05
CA ALA A 182 21.83 7.37 1.95
C ALA A 182 22.33 6.48 3.12
N VAL A 183 21.44 5.67 3.71
CA VAL A 183 21.80 4.71 4.77
C VAL A 183 22.69 3.58 4.22
N GLU A 184 22.43 3.09 3.02
CA GLU A 184 23.23 2.05 2.36
C GLU A 184 24.60 2.56 1.87
N GLY A 185 24.87 3.87 1.94
CA GLY A 185 26.14 4.48 1.52
C GLY A 185 26.37 4.51 0.01
N GLY A 186 25.29 4.46 -0.80
CA GLY A 186 25.41 4.46 -2.26
C GLY A 186 24.62 5.60 -2.93
N PRO A 187 24.94 5.92 -4.21
CA PRO A 187 24.23 6.97 -4.92
C PRO A 187 22.77 6.62 -5.16
N TYR A 188 21.90 7.63 -5.12
CA TYR A 188 20.52 7.51 -5.57
C TYR A 188 20.48 7.72 -7.10
N GLN A 189 20.08 6.70 -7.82
CA GLN A 189 20.00 6.68 -9.29
C GLN A 189 18.57 6.28 -9.68
N PRO A 190 17.64 7.24 -9.75
CA PRO A 190 16.20 6.96 -9.97
C PRO A 190 15.95 6.21 -11.29
N GLU A 191 16.79 6.37 -12.30
CA GLU A 191 16.73 5.67 -13.59
C GLU A 191 16.86 4.14 -13.46
N ASN A 192 17.43 3.66 -12.35
CA ASN A 192 17.57 2.23 -12.06
C ASN A 192 16.40 1.66 -11.25
N TYR A 193 15.37 2.46 -10.96
CA TYR A 193 14.24 2.08 -10.14
C TYR A 193 12.94 2.13 -10.92
N LEU A 194 11.90 1.48 -10.38
CA LEU A 194 10.55 1.62 -10.91
C LEU A 194 10.05 3.05 -10.68
N ASP A 195 9.43 3.62 -11.68
CA ASP A 195 8.60 4.80 -11.49
C ASP A 195 7.35 4.43 -10.65
N PRO A 196 6.94 5.27 -9.67
CA PRO A 196 5.68 5.06 -8.94
C PRO A 196 4.47 4.83 -9.83
N ASP A 197 4.38 5.52 -10.98
CA ASP A 197 3.28 5.35 -11.93
C ASP A 197 3.31 3.97 -12.63
N SER A 198 4.48 3.33 -12.72
CA SER A 198 4.55 1.94 -13.20
C SER A 198 3.90 0.96 -12.23
N VAL A 199 4.08 1.19 -10.92
CA VAL A 199 3.40 0.40 -9.88
C VAL A 199 1.90 0.68 -9.87
N ALA A 200 1.50 1.94 -10.07
CA ALA A 200 0.09 2.33 -10.19
C ALA A 200 -0.60 1.65 -11.38
N ARG A 201 0.05 1.58 -12.55
CA ARG A 201 -0.47 0.84 -13.72
C ARG A 201 -0.67 -0.65 -13.41
N VAL A 202 0.26 -1.26 -12.68
CA VAL A 202 0.13 -2.66 -12.26
C VAL A 202 -1.06 -2.86 -11.31
N ALA A 203 -1.26 -1.94 -10.36
CA ALA A 203 -2.43 -1.96 -9.48
C ALA A 203 -3.73 -1.81 -10.28
N LEU A 204 -3.78 -0.89 -11.24
CA LEU A 204 -4.94 -0.69 -12.10
C LEU A 204 -5.24 -1.94 -12.95
N THR A 205 -4.21 -2.63 -13.47
CA THR A 205 -4.39 -3.90 -14.19
C THR A 205 -5.10 -4.95 -13.32
N ALA A 206 -4.72 -5.07 -12.04
CA ALA A 206 -5.39 -6.00 -11.13
C ALA A 206 -6.85 -5.58 -10.86
N LEU A 207 -7.08 -4.29 -10.66
CA LEU A 207 -8.40 -3.74 -10.35
C LEU A 207 -9.39 -3.84 -11.53
N THR A 208 -8.88 -3.78 -12.76
CA THR A 208 -9.67 -3.82 -14.01
C THR A 208 -9.69 -5.20 -14.65
N ALA A 209 -9.18 -6.23 -14.00
CA ALA A 209 -9.29 -7.61 -14.47
C ALA A 209 -10.77 -8.00 -14.64
N SER A 210 -11.04 -8.88 -15.62
CA SER A 210 -12.40 -9.37 -15.89
C SER A 210 -13.04 -9.99 -14.64
N PRO A 211 -14.38 -10.01 -14.52
CA PRO A 211 -15.08 -10.50 -13.33
C PRO A 211 -14.76 -11.96 -12.95
N ASP A 212 -14.40 -12.78 -13.93
CA ASP A 212 -14.01 -14.18 -13.78
C ASP A 212 -12.53 -14.38 -13.43
N ALA A 213 -11.73 -13.30 -13.42
CA ALA A 213 -10.31 -13.35 -13.13
C ALA A 213 -9.99 -12.68 -11.79
N HIS A 214 -9.19 -13.35 -10.98
CA HIS A 214 -8.62 -12.79 -9.75
C HIS A 214 -7.10 -12.85 -9.82
N ILE A 215 -6.47 -11.69 -10.03
CA ILE A 215 -5.02 -11.57 -9.98
C ILE A 215 -4.62 -11.51 -8.50
N THR A 216 -4.10 -12.60 -7.96
CA THR A 216 -3.78 -12.74 -6.54
C THR A 216 -2.43 -12.13 -6.17
N GLU A 217 -1.43 -12.27 -7.03
CA GLU A 217 -0.08 -11.75 -6.80
C GLU A 217 0.52 -11.19 -8.10
N ILE A 218 1.23 -10.07 -7.99
CA ILE A 218 2.02 -9.51 -9.09
C ILE A 218 3.40 -9.12 -8.58
N THR A 219 4.43 -9.63 -9.23
CA THR A 219 5.81 -9.19 -9.01
C THR A 219 6.25 -8.27 -10.14
N VAL A 220 6.74 -7.08 -9.81
CA VAL A 220 7.25 -6.11 -10.77
C VAL A 220 8.64 -5.64 -10.37
N ARG A 221 9.58 -5.66 -11.31
CA ARG A 221 10.99 -5.32 -11.09
C ARG A 221 11.41 -4.22 -12.07
N PRO A 222 12.41 -3.39 -11.71
CA PRO A 222 13.05 -2.51 -12.69
C PRO A 222 13.55 -3.31 -13.89
N ALA A 223 13.35 -2.78 -15.09
CA ALA A 223 13.86 -3.40 -16.31
C ALA A 223 15.40 -3.25 -16.44
N ALA A 224 15.95 -2.18 -15.85
CA ALA A 224 17.39 -1.94 -15.76
C ALA A 224 17.90 -2.15 -14.33
N GLY A 225 19.14 -2.59 -14.17
CA GLY A 225 19.75 -2.84 -12.86
C GLY A 225 19.70 -4.30 -12.40
N PRO A 226 20.36 -4.64 -11.28
CA PRO A 226 20.36 -6.00 -10.76
C PRO A 226 18.96 -6.40 -10.32
N LEU A 227 18.55 -7.62 -10.66
CA LEU A 227 17.25 -8.22 -10.31
C LEU A 227 17.14 -8.60 -8.81
N ASN A 228 17.70 -7.79 -7.91
CA ASN A 228 17.74 -8.06 -6.47
C ASN A 228 16.52 -7.51 -5.73
#